data_f86b0fa42555bed57345ff9b7d355425
#
_entry.id   f86b0fa42555bed57345ff9b7d355425
#
_cell.length_a   1.000
_cell.length_b   1.000
_cell.length_c   1.000
_cell.angle_alpha   90.00
_cell.angle_beta   90.00
_cell.angle_gamma   90.00
#
_symmetry.space_group_name_H-M   'P 1'
#
loop_
_entity.id
_entity.type
_entity.pdbx_description
1 polymer ?
#
loop_
_entity_poly.entity_id
_entity_poly.type
_entity_poly.pdbx_seq_one_letter_code
_entity_poly.pdbx_strand_id
1 'polypeptide(L)'
;GRDANRGRCAQPCRWNMSLSTSTLIEDPAWEGCAEYEMTEEKRPDDRIPVIENERGTFFLSSKDMCMIEHIPELIDAGIDSFKIEGRMKSEYYTAVVTNTYRMAIDRYLADPEKYEYDPAWLRELESVSHREYCTGYWFDNPIENANTAKQPGYMKEKAYLCRVESYDSATGLAKLVQRNKVFADSDAELISPGSVGRSLHIGGLFDENMCAIESAPHPYMTFFTKIPVEAR
;
A
#
# COMPACT_ATOMS: atom_id res chain seq x y z
N GLY A 1 11.53 15.77 -18.82
CA GLY A 1 10.43 15.00 -18.67
C GLY A 1 9.60 14.67 -19.90
N ARG A 2 9.33 13.40 -20.08
CA ARG A 2 8.39 12.87 -21.08
C ARG A 2 7.12 12.43 -20.36
N ASP A 3 6.15 13.32 -20.36
CA ASP A 3 4.88 13.12 -19.67
C ASP A 3 3.90 12.39 -20.58
N ALA A 4 3.45 11.20 -20.17
CA ALA A 4 2.49 10.38 -20.91
C ALA A 4 1.14 11.09 -21.12
N ASN A 5 0.71 11.90 -20.14
CA ASN A 5 -0.54 12.68 -20.22
C ASN A 5 -0.51 13.73 -21.32
N ARG A 6 0.68 14.14 -21.76
CA ARG A 6 0.89 15.09 -22.88
C ARG A 6 1.24 14.40 -24.20
N GLY A 7 1.00 13.10 -24.31
CA GLY A 7 1.33 12.30 -25.49
C GLY A 7 2.84 12.15 -25.73
N ARG A 8 3.68 12.41 -24.73
CA ARG A 8 5.15 12.35 -24.82
C ARG A 8 5.77 11.13 -24.15
N CYS A 9 4.98 10.05 -23.97
CA CYS A 9 5.49 8.80 -23.42
C CYS A 9 6.75 8.35 -24.17
N ALA A 10 7.75 7.88 -23.43
CA ALA A 10 8.98 7.36 -24.01
C ALA A 10 8.76 6.04 -24.76
N GLN A 11 7.60 5.41 -24.59
CA GLN A 11 7.18 4.15 -25.23
C GLN A 11 8.19 3.00 -25.02
N PRO A 12 8.61 2.71 -23.78
CA PRO A 12 9.58 1.63 -23.53
C PRO A 12 9.09 0.26 -24.01
N CYS A 13 7.78 0.07 -24.13
CA CYS A 13 7.17 -1.12 -24.70
C CYS A 13 7.47 -1.33 -26.21
N ARG A 14 8.07 -0.33 -26.88
CA ARG A 14 8.46 -0.37 -28.30
C ARG A 14 9.98 -0.30 -28.52
N TRP A 15 10.75 -0.29 -27.43
CA TRP A 15 12.21 -0.32 -27.55
C TRP A 15 12.68 -1.69 -28.00
N ASN A 16 13.77 -1.70 -28.75
CA ASN A 16 14.41 -2.93 -29.16
C ASN A 16 15.29 -3.45 -28.02
N MET A 17 14.81 -4.50 -27.34
CA MET A 17 15.44 -5.07 -26.16
C MET A 17 16.13 -6.39 -26.51
N SER A 18 17.30 -6.60 -25.92
CA SER A 18 18.02 -7.88 -25.96
C SER A 18 18.06 -8.47 -24.55
N LEU A 19 17.78 -9.76 -24.46
CA LEU A 19 17.83 -10.53 -23.21
C LEU A 19 19.13 -11.31 -23.16
N SER A 20 19.82 -11.27 -22.03
CA SER A 20 21.04 -12.04 -21.76
C SER A 20 21.03 -12.59 -20.33
N THR A 21 21.91 -13.55 -20.04
CA THR A 21 22.17 -13.98 -18.67
C THR A 21 22.70 -12.80 -17.86
N SER A 22 22.16 -12.62 -16.67
CA SER A 22 22.50 -11.46 -15.86
C SER A 22 23.94 -11.50 -15.36
N THR A 23 24.65 -10.41 -15.51
CA THR A 23 25.91 -10.14 -14.83
C THR A 23 25.69 -9.33 -13.55
N LEU A 24 24.43 -8.90 -13.30
CA LEU A 24 24.00 -8.21 -12.08
C LEU A 24 23.98 -9.12 -10.85
N ILE A 25 24.11 -10.44 -11.03
CA ILE A 25 24.19 -11.43 -9.93
C ILE A 25 25.34 -11.11 -8.97
N GLU A 26 26.41 -10.50 -9.47
CA GLU A 26 27.57 -10.11 -8.67
C GLU A 26 27.39 -8.75 -7.97
N ASP A 27 26.35 -8.00 -8.31
CA ASP A 27 26.01 -6.73 -7.66
C ASP A 27 25.23 -7.01 -6.36
N PRO A 28 25.75 -6.60 -5.18
CA PRO A 28 25.05 -6.79 -3.90
C PRO A 28 23.61 -6.24 -3.88
N ALA A 29 23.31 -5.25 -4.71
CA ALA A 29 21.97 -4.70 -4.86
C ALA A 29 20.97 -5.70 -5.48
N TRP A 30 21.47 -6.68 -6.25
CA TRP A 30 20.67 -7.63 -7.03
C TRP A 30 20.98 -9.10 -6.72
N GLU A 31 21.81 -9.36 -5.71
CA GLU A 31 22.24 -10.72 -5.34
C GLU A 31 21.00 -11.63 -5.14
N GLY A 32 20.95 -12.70 -5.94
CA GLY A 32 19.87 -13.70 -5.89
C GLY A 32 18.52 -13.27 -6.46
N CYS A 33 18.41 -12.06 -7.04
CA CYS A 33 17.12 -11.53 -7.50
C CYS A 33 16.88 -11.62 -9.00
N ALA A 34 17.92 -11.66 -9.84
CA ALA A 34 17.75 -11.62 -11.29
C ALA A 34 18.71 -12.58 -12.00
N GLU A 35 18.16 -13.60 -12.66
CA GLU A 35 18.91 -14.54 -13.50
C GLU A 35 19.20 -13.97 -14.89
N TYR A 36 18.41 -12.99 -15.34
CA TYR A 36 18.50 -12.39 -16.65
C TYR A 36 18.54 -10.87 -16.58
N GLU A 37 19.12 -10.25 -17.59
CA GLU A 37 19.12 -8.81 -17.78
C GLU A 37 18.67 -8.46 -19.20
N MET A 38 18.04 -7.30 -19.33
CA MET A 38 17.69 -6.71 -20.63
C MET A 38 18.50 -5.45 -20.87
N THR A 39 18.92 -5.27 -22.11
CA THR A 39 19.55 -4.03 -22.57
C THR A 39 18.79 -3.46 -23.76
N GLU A 40 18.72 -2.15 -23.87
CA GLU A 40 18.12 -1.46 -25.02
C GLU A 40 19.22 -1.13 -26.04
N GLU A 41 18.95 -1.34 -27.33
CA GLU A 41 19.89 -1.19 -28.41
C GLU A 41 20.66 0.15 -28.42
N LYS A 42 19.98 1.24 -28.07
CA LYS A 42 20.55 2.60 -28.00
C LYS A 42 21.21 2.93 -26.68
N ARG A 43 21.07 2.05 -25.69
CA ARG A 43 21.59 2.18 -24.32
C ARG A 43 22.13 0.85 -23.85
N PRO A 44 23.17 0.32 -24.50
CA PRO A 44 23.68 -1.02 -24.20
C PRO A 44 24.35 -1.12 -22.81
N ASP A 45 24.68 0.00 -22.21
CA ASP A 45 25.29 0.06 -20.87
C ASP A 45 24.24 0.07 -19.75
N ASP A 46 22.98 0.42 -20.07
CA ASP A 46 21.87 0.42 -19.12
C ASP A 46 21.30 -1.00 -18.99
N ARG A 47 21.68 -1.69 -17.92
CA ARG A 47 21.22 -3.06 -17.64
C ARG A 47 19.99 -3.05 -16.79
N ILE A 48 18.93 -3.69 -17.28
CA ILE A 48 17.63 -3.77 -16.62
C ILE A 48 17.46 -5.19 -16.11
N PRO A 49 17.34 -5.42 -14.78
CA PRO A 49 17.13 -6.75 -14.25
C PRO A 49 15.79 -7.30 -14.70
N VAL A 50 15.78 -8.58 -15.03
CA VAL A 50 14.58 -9.35 -15.37
C VAL A 50 14.39 -10.41 -14.31
N ILE A 51 13.27 -10.36 -13.63
CA ILE A 51 12.93 -11.27 -12.54
C ILE A 51 11.78 -12.15 -13.02
N GLU A 52 11.92 -13.46 -12.89
CA GLU A 52 10.88 -14.42 -13.20
C GLU A 52 10.47 -15.19 -11.95
N ASN A 53 9.16 -15.33 -11.75
CA ASN A 53 8.60 -16.14 -10.67
C ASN A 53 7.26 -16.77 -11.12
N GLU A 54 6.57 -17.47 -10.21
CA GLU A 54 5.28 -18.12 -10.48
C GLU A 54 4.19 -17.18 -11.00
N ARG A 55 4.32 -15.87 -10.81
CA ARG A 55 3.37 -14.85 -11.25
C ARG A 55 3.67 -14.31 -12.64
N GLY A 56 4.86 -14.57 -13.19
CA GLY A 56 5.30 -14.13 -14.52
C GLY A 56 6.68 -13.49 -14.52
N THR A 57 6.99 -12.83 -15.63
CA THR A 57 8.25 -12.14 -15.88
C THR A 57 8.09 -10.65 -15.65
N PHE A 58 8.97 -10.07 -14.85
CA PHE A 58 8.94 -8.67 -14.44
C PHE A 58 10.20 -7.96 -14.87
N PHE A 59 10.03 -6.81 -15.50
CA PHE A 59 11.09 -5.86 -15.81
C PHE A 59 10.53 -4.44 -15.74
N LEU A 60 11.36 -3.44 -15.49
CA LEU A 60 10.94 -2.03 -15.30
C LEU A 60 9.87 -1.86 -14.19
N SER A 61 9.84 -2.77 -13.22
CA SER A 61 8.93 -2.66 -12.09
C SER A 61 9.41 -1.62 -11.11
N SER A 62 8.79 -0.45 -11.09
CA SER A 62 9.15 0.63 -10.18
C SER A 62 8.68 0.37 -8.75
N LYS A 63 9.40 0.94 -7.78
CA LYS A 63 8.95 1.04 -6.39
C LYS A 63 7.78 2.05 -6.27
N ASP A 64 7.02 1.95 -5.18
CA ASP A 64 6.01 2.96 -4.83
C ASP A 64 6.68 4.07 -4.01
N MET A 65 6.33 5.34 -4.31
CA MET A 65 6.86 6.47 -3.55
C MET A 65 6.12 6.62 -2.23
N CYS A 66 6.86 6.63 -1.13
CA CYS A 66 6.35 6.88 0.22
C CYS A 66 7.19 7.96 0.89
N MET A 67 6.52 9.03 1.35
CA MET A 67 7.17 10.20 1.94
C MET A 67 6.71 10.43 3.39
N ILE A 68 6.21 9.39 4.05
CA ILE A 68 5.60 9.52 5.38
C ILE A 68 6.61 9.97 6.46
N GLU A 69 7.87 9.61 6.31
CA GLU A 69 8.95 10.00 7.22
C GLU A 69 9.41 11.46 7.02
N HIS A 70 9.06 12.04 5.87
CA HIS A 70 9.55 13.34 5.41
C HIS A 70 8.47 14.42 5.34
N ILE A 71 7.42 14.28 6.15
CA ILE A 71 6.33 15.27 6.20
C ILE A 71 6.83 16.66 6.63
N PRO A 72 7.73 16.80 7.62
CA PRO A 72 8.30 18.11 7.96
C PRO A 72 8.97 18.80 6.78
N GLU A 73 9.88 18.10 6.11
CA GLU A 73 10.65 18.64 4.99
C GLU A 73 9.75 19.07 3.82
N LEU A 74 8.67 18.32 3.56
CA LEU A 74 7.72 18.66 2.50
C LEU A 74 6.91 19.92 2.83
N ILE A 75 6.47 20.06 4.08
CA ILE A 75 5.71 21.23 4.54
C ILE A 75 6.62 22.47 4.58
N ASP A 76 7.83 22.33 5.13
CA ASP A 76 8.80 23.42 5.22
C ASP A 76 9.31 23.89 3.85
N ALA A 77 9.31 23.01 2.86
CA ALA A 77 9.56 23.38 1.47
C ALA A 77 8.42 24.16 0.82
N GLY A 78 7.31 24.42 1.53
CA GLY A 78 6.18 25.21 1.07
C GLY A 78 5.22 24.46 0.16
N ILE A 79 5.09 23.15 0.30
CA ILE A 79 4.11 22.36 -0.45
C ILE A 79 2.72 22.54 0.17
N ASP A 80 1.80 23.14 -0.57
CA ASP A 80 0.43 23.43 -0.11
C ASP A 80 -0.50 22.22 -0.17
N SER A 81 -0.22 21.21 -0.99
CA SER A 81 -1.12 20.09 -1.22
C SER A 81 -0.39 18.82 -1.61
N PHE A 82 -0.76 17.72 -0.95
CA PHE A 82 -0.23 16.38 -1.23
C PHE A 82 -1.24 15.57 -2.04
N LYS A 83 -0.81 15.02 -3.16
CA LYS A 83 -1.64 14.15 -3.97
C LYS A 83 -1.28 12.69 -3.70
N ILE A 84 -2.26 11.93 -3.22
CA ILE A 84 -2.15 10.48 -3.05
C ILE A 84 -2.71 9.81 -4.32
N GLU A 85 -1.93 8.93 -4.95
CA GLU A 85 -2.37 8.18 -6.12
C GLU A 85 -2.84 6.80 -5.71
N GLY A 86 -4.05 6.46 -6.09
CA GLY A 86 -4.66 5.19 -5.72
C GLY A 86 -5.80 4.74 -6.65
N ARG A 87 -5.83 5.21 -7.91
CA ARG A 87 -6.94 4.93 -8.85
C ARG A 87 -7.24 3.44 -9.01
N MET A 88 -6.22 2.59 -8.97
CA MET A 88 -6.35 1.14 -9.10
C MET A 88 -6.42 0.41 -7.76
N LYS A 89 -6.50 1.15 -6.67
CA LYS A 89 -6.51 0.62 -5.30
C LYS A 89 -7.93 0.56 -4.75
N SER A 90 -8.10 -0.15 -3.62
CA SER A 90 -9.38 -0.30 -2.93
C SER A 90 -9.74 0.91 -2.06
N GLU A 91 -11.00 0.99 -1.61
CA GLU A 91 -11.46 1.92 -0.57
C GLU A 91 -10.59 1.81 0.69
N TYR A 92 -10.19 0.60 1.07
CA TYR A 92 -9.34 0.31 2.20
C TYR A 92 -7.97 0.99 2.07
N TYR A 93 -7.32 0.87 0.91
CA TYR A 93 -6.08 1.57 0.63
C TYR A 93 -6.24 3.09 0.82
N THR A 94 -7.28 3.65 0.24
CA THR A 94 -7.53 5.10 0.32
C THR A 94 -7.76 5.53 1.76
N ALA A 95 -8.52 4.77 2.53
CA ALA A 95 -8.79 5.07 3.94
C ALA A 95 -7.50 5.04 4.78
N VAL A 96 -6.72 3.95 4.69
CA VAL A 96 -5.49 3.78 5.47
C VAL A 96 -4.47 4.85 5.11
N VAL A 97 -4.16 5.01 3.82
CA VAL A 97 -3.11 5.94 3.39
C VAL A 97 -3.49 7.38 3.73
N THR A 98 -4.73 7.79 3.45
CA THR A 98 -5.18 9.15 3.75
C THR A 98 -5.17 9.42 5.26
N ASN A 99 -5.66 8.48 6.06
CA ASN A 99 -5.65 8.60 7.52
C ASN A 99 -4.23 8.73 8.07
N THR A 100 -3.32 7.90 7.61
CA THR A 100 -1.92 7.88 8.07
C THR A 100 -1.22 9.20 7.76
N TYR A 101 -1.29 9.66 6.50
CA TYR A 101 -0.73 10.96 6.13
C TYR A 101 -1.41 12.11 6.87
N ARG A 102 -2.73 12.05 7.09
CA ARG A 102 -3.43 13.08 7.85
C ARG A 102 -2.95 13.16 9.30
N MET A 103 -2.75 12.02 9.96
CA MET A 103 -2.20 11.98 11.32
C MET A 103 -0.81 12.61 11.40
N ALA A 104 0.08 12.29 10.46
CA ALA A 104 1.44 12.84 10.43
C ALA A 104 1.42 14.36 10.19
N ILE A 105 0.66 14.83 9.20
CA ILE A 105 0.51 16.26 8.87
C ILE A 105 -0.08 17.03 10.06
N ASP A 106 -1.16 16.54 10.66
CA ASP A 106 -1.82 17.21 11.78
C ASP A 106 -0.91 17.28 12.99
N ARG A 107 -0.14 16.22 13.28
CA ARG A 107 0.85 16.22 14.38
C ARG A 107 1.94 17.26 14.15
N TYR A 108 2.47 17.36 12.92
CA TYR A 108 3.49 18.36 12.61
C TYR A 108 2.94 19.78 12.70
N LEU A 109 1.77 20.05 12.11
CA LEU A 109 1.16 21.38 12.13
C LEU A 109 0.73 21.84 13.54
N ALA A 110 0.41 20.89 14.43
CA ALA A 110 0.03 21.22 15.81
C ALA A 110 1.22 21.74 16.65
N ASP A 111 2.39 21.13 16.51
CA ASP A 111 3.61 21.56 17.22
C ASP A 111 4.87 21.06 16.46
N PRO A 112 5.40 21.85 15.52
CA PRO A 112 6.56 21.45 14.72
C PRO A 112 7.81 21.15 15.55
N GLU A 113 8.00 21.86 16.68
CA GLU A 113 9.19 21.68 17.52
C GLU A 113 9.16 20.38 18.34
N LYS A 114 7.96 19.83 18.58
CA LYS A 114 7.77 18.57 19.30
C LYS A 114 7.35 17.41 18.39
N TYR A 115 7.45 17.62 17.08
CA TYR A 115 7.11 16.55 16.14
C TYR A 115 8.09 15.39 16.30
N GLU A 116 7.52 14.20 16.48
CA GLU A 116 8.23 12.94 16.44
C GLU A 116 7.53 12.01 15.44
N TYR A 117 8.31 11.45 14.52
CA TYR A 117 7.82 10.44 13.60
C TYR A 117 7.41 9.18 14.38
N ASP A 118 6.24 8.64 14.03
CA ASP A 118 5.74 7.42 14.64
C ASP A 118 5.92 6.23 13.66
N PRO A 119 6.78 5.25 13.97
CA PRO A 119 6.98 4.08 13.10
C PRO A 119 5.71 3.26 12.86
N ALA A 120 4.66 3.45 13.67
CA ALA A 120 3.36 2.82 13.43
C ALA A 120 2.75 3.27 12.09
N TRP A 121 3.04 4.49 11.65
CA TRP A 121 2.51 4.98 10.37
C TRP A 121 3.05 4.23 9.17
N LEU A 122 4.35 3.90 9.15
CA LEU A 122 4.89 3.07 8.08
C LEU A 122 4.27 1.67 8.09
N ARG A 123 4.11 1.06 9.25
CA ARG A 123 3.44 -0.25 9.38
C ARG A 123 1.99 -0.23 8.87
N GLU A 124 1.25 0.87 9.11
CA GLU A 124 -0.08 1.04 8.52
C GLU A 124 -0.02 1.06 6.97
N LEU A 125 0.94 1.80 6.40
CA LEU A 125 1.12 1.87 4.94
C LEU A 125 1.57 0.53 4.34
N GLU A 126 2.37 -0.26 5.05
CA GLU A 126 2.80 -1.60 4.64
C GLU A 126 1.66 -2.62 4.72
N SER A 127 0.64 -2.36 5.53
CA SER A 127 -0.52 -3.26 5.68
C SER A 127 -1.42 -3.32 4.44
N VAL A 128 -1.43 -2.26 3.62
CA VAL A 128 -2.23 -2.18 2.39
C VAL A 128 -1.43 -2.64 1.17
N SER A 129 -2.11 -2.80 0.04
CA SER A 129 -1.46 -3.24 -1.20
C SER A 129 -0.46 -2.19 -1.72
N HIS A 130 0.82 -2.48 -1.65
CA HIS A 130 1.91 -1.63 -2.09
C HIS A 130 3.02 -2.45 -2.78
N ARG A 131 3.91 -1.76 -3.48
CA ARG A 131 5.23 -2.27 -3.90
C ARG A 131 6.27 -1.80 -2.89
N GLU A 132 7.50 -2.28 -2.99
CA GLU A 132 8.60 -1.74 -2.19
C GLU A 132 8.58 -0.21 -2.18
N TYR A 133 8.79 0.41 -1.02
CA TYR A 133 8.78 1.86 -0.89
C TYR A 133 10.15 2.48 -1.20
N CYS A 134 10.10 3.69 -1.73
CA CYS A 134 11.26 4.57 -1.92
C CYS A 134 10.82 6.03 -1.82
N THR A 135 11.78 6.94 -1.70
CA THR A 135 11.53 8.39 -1.69
C THR A 135 11.49 9.01 -3.10
N GLY A 136 11.59 8.20 -4.15
CA GLY A 136 11.64 8.67 -5.53
C GLY A 136 12.90 9.48 -5.80
N TYR A 137 12.72 10.74 -6.24
CA TYR A 137 13.81 11.66 -6.57
C TYR A 137 14.17 12.63 -5.43
N TRP A 138 13.54 12.52 -4.27
CA TRP A 138 13.67 13.54 -3.22
C TRP A 138 14.96 13.43 -2.43
N PHE A 139 15.35 12.21 -2.05
CA PHE A 139 16.52 11.97 -1.20
C PHE A 139 17.53 11.02 -1.82
N ASP A 140 17.19 10.40 -2.94
CA ASP A 140 18.01 9.43 -3.64
C ASP A 140 18.21 9.81 -5.10
N ASN A 141 19.30 9.33 -5.68
CA ASN A 141 19.48 9.33 -7.13
C ASN A 141 18.86 8.03 -7.70
N PRO A 142 17.67 8.09 -8.30
CA PRO A 142 17.02 6.89 -8.80
C PRO A 142 17.72 6.22 -9.98
N ILE A 143 18.71 6.89 -10.59
CA ILE A 143 19.56 6.32 -11.63
C ILE A 143 20.61 5.40 -10.97
N GLU A 144 21.19 5.83 -9.86
CA GLU A 144 22.22 5.07 -9.13
C GLU A 144 21.61 3.96 -8.27
N ASN A 145 20.46 4.24 -7.64
CA ASN A 145 19.81 3.30 -6.72
C ASN A 145 18.74 2.42 -7.38
N ALA A 146 18.63 2.48 -8.71
CA ALA A 146 17.63 1.77 -9.53
C ALA A 146 16.27 1.64 -8.83
N ASN A 147 15.38 2.61 -8.99
CA ASN A 147 14.00 2.59 -8.46
C ASN A 147 13.18 1.37 -8.94
N THR A 148 13.86 0.26 -9.17
CA THR A 148 13.30 -1.00 -9.60
C THR A 148 13.09 -1.88 -8.38
N ALA A 149 11.90 -2.40 -8.21
CA ALA A 149 11.57 -3.29 -7.10
C ALA A 149 12.37 -4.59 -7.19
N LYS A 150 13.00 -5.02 -6.09
CA LYS A 150 13.67 -6.32 -5.99
C LYS A 150 12.66 -7.45 -5.88
N GLN A 151 11.52 -7.19 -5.24
CA GLN A 151 10.40 -8.11 -5.15
C GLN A 151 9.27 -7.62 -6.07
N PRO A 152 9.12 -8.19 -7.27
CA PRO A 152 8.11 -7.75 -8.20
C PRO A 152 6.71 -8.09 -7.72
N GLY A 153 5.79 -7.17 -7.98
CA GLY A 153 4.39 -7.30 -7.65
C GLY A 153 3.99 -6.55 -6.38
N TYR A 154 2.72 -6.68 -6.05
CA TYR A 154 2.15 -6.04 -4.88
C TYR A 154 2.26 -6.94 -3.65
N MET A 155 2.74 -6.35 -2.57
CA MET A 155 2.71 -6.91 -1.22
C MET A 155 1.48 -6.39 -0.49
N LYS A 156 0.93 -7.15 0.40
CA LYS A 156 -0.12 -6.75 1.34
C LYS A 156 -0.12 -7.71 2.52
N GLU A 157 -0.19 -7.18 3.72
CA GLU A 157 -0.26 -7.99 4.92
C GLU A 157 -1.70 -8.25 5.36
N LYS A 158 -2.60 -7.29 5.13
CA LYS A 158 -3.97 -7.33 5.62
C LYS A 158 -4.99 -7.32 4.49
N ALA A 159 -6.12 -7.97 4.73
CA ALA A 159 -7.26 -7.99 3.81
C ALA A 159 -8.36 -7.03 4.29
N TYR A 160 -8.98 -6.33 3.34
CA TYR A 160 -10.18 -5.55 3.61
C TYR A 160 -11.37 -6.49 3.83
N LEU A 161 -11.77 -6.69 5.08
CA LEU A 161 -12.81 -7.64 5.44
C LEU A 161 -14.22 -7.09 5.22
N CYS A 162 -14.50 -5.92 5.76
CA CYS A 162 -15.83 -5.33 5.74
C CYS A 162 -15.80 -3.82 6.03
N ARG A 163 -16.92 -3.16 5.74
CA ARG A 163 -17.19 -1.78 6.14
C ARG A 163 -18.23 -1.76 7.22
N VAL A 164 -18.00 -0.97 8.26
CA VAL A 164 -19.02 -0.67 9.29
C VAL A 164 -20.02 0.31 8.69
N GLU A 165 -21.32 -0.04 8.69
CA GLU A 165 -22.41 0.84 8.28
C GLU A 165 -23.04 1.58 9.45
N SER A 166 -23.19 0.90 10.56
CA SER A 166 -23.71 1.50 11.78
C SER A 166 -23.20 0.76 13.01
N TYR A 167 -23.19 1.45 14.14
CA TYR A 167 -22.81 0.93 15.44
C TYR A 167 -23.76 1.42 16.51
N ASP A 168 -24.30 0.49 17.27
CA ASP A 168 -25.13 0.78 18.44
C ASP A 168 -24.27 0.72 19.71
N SER A 169 -23.97 1.88 20.28
CA SER A 169 -23.15 1.99 21.48
C SER A 169 -23.80 1.40 22.73
N ALA A 170 -25.12 1.25 22.77
CA ALA A 170 -25.82 0.68 23.92
C ALA A 170 -25.67 -0.85 23.97
N THR A 171 -25.65 -1.50 22.83
CA THR A 171 -25.55 -2.97 22.71
C THR A 171 -24.18 -3.46 22.27
N GLY A 172 -23.32 -2.57 21.74
CA GLY A 172 -22.06 -2.91 21.10
C GLY A 172 -22.22 -3.62 19.74
N LEU A 173 -23.44 -3.64 19.18
CA LEU A 173 -23.73 -4.31 17.92
C LEU A 173 -23.37 -3.40 16.75
N ALA A 174 -22.55 -3.93 15.85
CA ALA A 174 -22.20 -3.29 14.58
C ALA A 174 -22.93 -3.98 13.42
N LYS A 175 -23.45 -3.19 12.49
CA LYS A 175 -23.91 -3.62 11.18
C LYS A 175 -22.77 -3.45 10.18
N LEU A 176 -22.44 -4.50 9.47
CA LEU A 176 -21.28 -4.60 8.60
C LEU A 176 -21.68 -5.04 7.20
N VAL A 177 -20.96 -4.54 6.19
CA VAL A 177 -21.06 -4.99 4.80
C VAL A 177 -19.75 -5.65 4.39
N GLN A 178 -19.85 -6.91 4.01
CA GLN A 178 -18.75 -7.77 3.63
C GLN A 178 -18.02 -7.26 2.36
N ARG A 179 -16.69 -7.36 2.35
CA ARG A 179 -15.82 -7.14 1.19
C ARG A 179 -14.95 -8.36 0.89
N ASN A 180 -14.56 -9.09 1.93
CA ASN A 180 -13.93 -10.41 1.86
C ASN A 180 -14.60 -11.32 2.86
N LYS A 181 -14.44 -12.64 2.69
CA LYS A 181 -15.03 -13.63 3.59
C LYS A 181 -14.58 -13.39 5.02
N VAL A 182 -15.55 -13.26 5.93
CA VAL A 182 -15.33 -13.09 7.37
C VAL A 182 -15.79 -14.37 8.06
N PHE A 183 -15.00 -14.85 9.01
CA PHE A 183 -15.37 -15.99 9.86
C PHE A 183 -15.71 -15.48 11.27
N ALA A 184 -16.61 -16.18 11.92
CA ALA A 184 -16.78 -16.06 13.35
C ALA A 184 -15.49 -16.53 14.06
N ASP A 185 -15.25 -16.01 15.25
CA ASP A 185 -14.08 -16.36 16.07
C ASP A 185 -12.73 -16.07 15.37
N SER A 186 -12.60 -14.87 14.81
CA SER A 186 -11.39 -14.44 14.10
C SER A 186 -10.90 -13.08 14.58
N ASP A 187 -9.59 -12.83 14.39
CA ASP A 187 -8.99 -11.55 14.73
C ASP A 187 -9.07 -10.59 13.55
N ALA A 188 -9.26 -9.33 13.86
CA ALA A 188 -9.33 -8.24 12.90
C ALA A 188 -8.77 -6.94 13.47
N GLU A 189 -8.68 -5.92 12.63
CA GLU A 189 -8.39 -4.55 13.06
C GLU A 189 -9.47 -3.60 12.59
N LEU A 190 -9.86 -2.71 13.48
CA LEU A 190 -10.75 -1.59 13.17
C LEU A 190 -9.92 -0.35 12.84
N ILE A 191 -10.14 0.19 11.66
CA ILE A 191 -9.55 1.46 11.22
C ILE A 191 -10.57 2.56 11.43
N SER A 192 -10.13 3.64 12.06
CA SER A 192 -10.94 4.83 12.32
C SER A 192 -10.11 6.08 12.04
N PRO A 193 -10.73 7.21 11.65
CA PRO A 193 -10.01 8.46 11.45
C PRO A 193 -9.23 8.89 12.69
N GLY A 194 -8.00 9.36 12.50
CA GLY A 194 -7.15 9.91 13.56
C GLY A 194 -6.49 8.87 14.47
N SER A 195 -6.56 7.58 14.13
CA SER A 195 -5.88 6.52 14.88
C SER A 195 -5.33 5.44 13.95
N VAL A 196 -4.27 4.77 14.39
CA VAL A 196 -3.81 3.52 13.76
C VAL A 196 -4.83 2.40 13.99
N GLY A 197 -4.72 1.33 13.21
CA GLY A 197 -5.60 0.16 13.33
C GLY A 197 -5.61 -0.39 14.76
N ARG A 198 -6.81 -0.64 15.28
CA ARG A 198 -7.02 -1.19 16.63
C ARG A 198 -7.42 -2.65 16.52
N SER A 199 -6.61 -3.53 17.09
CA SER A 199 -6.92 -4.96 17.13
C SER A 199 -8.21 -5.24 17.89
N LEU A 200 -9.02 -6.14 17.34
CA LEU A 200 -10.24 -6.63 17.96
C LEU A 200 -10.47 -8.10 17.59
N HIS A 201 -11.21 -8.77 18.43
CA HIS A 201 -11.66 -10.14 18.17
C HIS A 201 -13.11 -10.12 17.71
N ILE A 202 -13.38 -10.68 16.53
CA ILE A 202 -14.72 -10.90 16.01
C ILE A 202 -15.26 -12.18 16.58
N GLY A 203 -16.20 -12.09 17.52
CA GLY A 203 -16.86 -13.24 18.11
C GLY A 203 -17.90 -13.86 17.17
N GLY A 204 -19.13 -14.01 17.65
CA GLY A 204 -20.24 -14.52 16.82
C GLY A 204 -20.66 -13.56 15.72
N LEU A 205 -21.02 -14.14 14.58
CA LEU A 205 -21.64 -13.42 13.46
C LEU A 205 -23.14 -13.73 13.41
N PHE A 206 -23.94 -12.76 12.97
CA PHE A 206 -25.38 -12.90 12.83
C PHE A 206 -25.83 -12.39 11.46
N ASP A 207 -26.81 -13.06 10.86
CA ASP A 207 -27.44 -12.61 9.62
C ASP A 207 -28.49 -11.49 9.88
N GLU A 208 -29.19 -11.05 8.84
CA GLU A 208 -30.22 -10.00 8.94
C GLU A 208 -31.43 -10.40 9.79
N ASN A 209 -31.65 -11.69 10.04
CA ASN A 209 -32.66 -12.22 10.93
C ASN A 209 -32.14 -12.45 12.35
N MET A 210 -30.93 -12.03 12.67
CA MET A 210 -30.23 -12.28 13.93
C MET A 210 -30.01 -13.76 14.23
N CYS A 211 -29.96 -14.61 13.20
CA CYS A 211 -29.56 -15.99 13.31
C CYS A 211 -28.02 -16.10 13.29
N ALA A 212 -27.45 -16.91 14.16
CA ALA A 212 -26.01 -17.12 14.21
C ALA A 212 -25.52 -17.81 12.91
N ILE A 213 -24.42 -17.31 12.37
CA ILE A 213 -23.76 -17.86 11.17
C ILE A 213 -22.27 -18.08 11.44
N GLU A 214 -21.67 -19.08 10.80
CA GLU A 214 -20.24 -19.40 10.94
C GLU A 214 -19.35 -18.43 10.13
N SER A 215 -19.89 -17.88 9.03
CA SER A 215 -19.15 -16.95 8.18
C SER A 215 -20.09 -16.07 7.35
N ALA A 216 -19.56 -14.93 6.90
CA ALA A 216 -20.19 -14.06 5.88
C ALA A 216 -19.45 -14.25 4.55
N PRO A 217 -19.85 -15.23 3.69
CA PRO A 217 -19.07 -15.66 2.54
C PRO A 217 -19.35 -14.87 1.26
N HIS A 218 -20.50 -14.19 1.18
CA HIS A 218 -20.97 -13.59 -0.07
C HIS A 218 -20.55 -12.11 -0.20
N PRO A 219 -20.09 -11.65 -1.36
CA PRO A 219 -19.78 -10.24 -1.60
C PRO A 219 -20.97 -9.34 -1.25
N TYR A 220 -20.69 -8.27 -0.51
CA TYR A 220 -21.67 -7.29 -0.05
C TYR A 220 -22.77 -7.83 0.90
N MET A 221 -22.59 -9.04 1.43
CA MET A 221 -23.48 -9.57 2.45
C MET A 221 -23.52 -8.66 3.67
N THR A 222 -24.73 -8.30 4.13
CA THR A 222 -24.92 -7.63 5.40
C THR A 222 -24.86 -8.67 6.53
N PHE A 223 -24.13 -8.35 7.57
CA PHE A 223 -24.06 -9.18 8.78
C PHE A 223 -23.85 -8.31 10.02
N PHE A 224 -24.03 -8.88 11.17
CA PHE A 224 -23.91 -8.22 12.46
C PHE A 224 -22.90 -8.95 13.34
N THR A 225 -22.17 -8.18 14.16
CA THR A 225 -21.31 -8.71 15.20
C THR A 225 -21.16 -7.71 16.33
N LYS A 226 -20.82 -8.18 17.53
CA LYS A 226 -20.48 -7.28 18.63
C LYS A 226 -19.02 -6.86 18.52
N ILE A 227 -18.80 -5.56 18.60
CA ILE A 227 -17.46 -4.97 18.62
C ILE A 227 -17.26 -4.26 19.96
N PRO A 228 -16.13 -4.51 20.66
CA PRO A 228 -15.91 -3.96 22.00
C PRO A 228 -15.49 -2.49 22.00
N VAL A 229 -15.36 -1.88 20.83
CA VAL A 229 -14.87 -0.52 20.64
C VAL A 229 -15.85 0.28 19.77
N GLU A 230 -15.96 1.58 20.06
CA GLU A 230 -16.82 2.46 19.27
C GLU A 230 -16.30 2.54 17.83
N ALA A 231 -17.13 2.06 16.90
CA ALA A 231 -16.86 2.12 15.47
C ALA A 231 -17.59 3.33 14.88
N ARG A 232 -16.82 4.36 14.51
CA ARG A 232 -17.30 5.57 13.83
C ARG A 232 -16.69 5.70 12.47
#